data_4e2eb12638bf6b96fdce05a4879be7e2
#
_entry.id   4e2eb12638bf6b96fdce05a4879be7e2
#
_cell.length_a   1.000
_cell.length_b   1.000
_cell.length_c   1.000
_cell.angle_alpha   90.00
_cell.angle_beta   90.00
_cell.angle_gamma   90.00
#
_symmetry.space_group_name_H-M   'P 1'
#
loop_
_entity.id
_entity.type
_entity.pdbx_description
1 polymer ?
#
loop_
_entity_poly.entity_id
_entity_poly.type
_entity_poly.pdbx_seq_one_letter_code
_entity_poly.pdbx_strand_id
1 'polypeptide(L)'
;TYIFNSKGLCMIEHIPEMIDAGIDSFKIEGRMKTALYVATVARTYRKAIDDYLEDPKKYEANMPWYRDQISNCTYRQFTTGFYFGKPSEESQIYDSNTYIREYTYLGIIGEIKDGLYRIEQRNKFSVGEVIEIMKPDGQNVAVTVKGIYDEEGNSMESAPHAQQKLFIDLGTEIQVYDLLRRAE
;
A
#
# COMPACT_ATOMS: atom_id res chain seq x y z
N THR A 1 -12.42 -28.65 1.87
CA THR A 1 -11.20 -29.03 1.14
C THR A 1 -10.75 -27.86 0.28
N TYR A 2 -9.51 -27.42 0.46
CA TYR A 2 -8.91 -26.32 -0.31
C TYR A 2 -8.12 -26.90 -1.49
N ILE A 3 -8.71 -26.89 -2.68
CA ILE A 3 -8.13 -27.53 -3.88
C ILE A 3 -7.30 -26.50 -4.69
N PHE A 4 -7.77 -25.26 -4.80
CA PHE A 4 -7.13 -24.19 -5.59
C PHE A 4 -6.88 -22.92 -4.73
N ASN A 5 -6.15 -23.06 -3.64
CA ASN A 5 -5.84 -21.98 -2.74
C ASN A 5 -4.32 -21.72 -2.70
N SER A 6 -3.77 -21.29 -3.80
CA SER A 6 -2.34 -20.98 -3.89
C SER A 6 -1.94 -19.76 -3.07
N LYS A 7 -0.69 -19.77 -2.60
CA LYS A 7 -0.01 -18.57 -2.09
C LYS A 7 0.05 -17.50 -3.19
N GLY A 8 0.22 -16.24 -2.80
CA GLY A 8 0.35 -15.13 -3.75
C GLY A 8 1.71 -15.14 -4.44
N LEU A 9 1.75 -14.89 -5.75
CA LEU A 9 3.01 -14.71 -6.46
C LEU A 9 3.68 -13.40 -6.03
N CYS A 10 4.91 -13.48 -5.54
CA CYS A 10 5.74 -12.32 -5.21
C CYS A 10 7.18 -12.56 -5.66
N MET A 11 7.69 -11.62 -6.46
CA MET A 11 9.04 -11.69 -7.04
C MET A 11 9.94 -10.53 -6.57
N ILE A 12 9.60 -9.89 -5.47
CA ILE A 12 10.33 -8.71 -4.97
C ILE A 12 11.80 -9.02 -4.63
N GLU A 13 12.09 -10.25 -4.25
CA GLU A 13 13.44 -10.72 -3.92
C GLU A 13 14.24 -11.16 -5.15
N HIS A 14 13.62 -11.15 -6.33
CA HIS A 14 14.16 -11.64 -7.60
C HIS A 14 14.17 -10.58 -8.71
N ILE A 15 14.18 -9.30 -8.30
CA ILE A 15 14.31 -8.18 -9.25
C ILE A 15 15.59 -8.29 -10.09
N PRO A 16 16.76 -8.61 -9.49
CA PRO A 16 17.98 -8.80 -10.27
C PRO A 16 17.83 -9.82 -11.39
N GLU A 17 17.37 -11.01 -11.07
CA GLU A 17 17.24 -12.11 -12.05
C GLU A 17 16.26 -11.76 -13.18
N MET A 18 15.19 -11.03 -12.87
CA MET A 18 14.25 -10.59 -13.89
C MET A 18 14.81 -9.52 -14.82
N ILE A 19 15.57 -8.57 -14.28
CA ILE A 19 16.24 -7.53 -15.07
C ILE A 19 17.35 -8.14 -15.93
N ASP A 20 18.19 -8.98 -15.35
CA ASP A 20 19.30 -9.64 -16.03
C ASP A 20 18.82 -10.61 -17.13
N ALA A 21 17.61 -11.17 -16.97
CA ALA A 21 16.95 -11.95 -18.03
C ALA A 21 16.40 -11.08 -19.18
N GLY A 22 16.53 -9.76 -19.12
CA GLY A 22 16.09 -8.83 -20.15
C GLY A 22 14.58 -8.60 -20.20
N ILE A 23 13.89 -8.69 -19.08
CA ILE A 23 12.44 -8.40 -19.00
C ILE A 23 12.24 -6.88 -19.00
N ASP A 24 11.58 -6.34 -20.03
CA ASP A 24 11.34 -4.91 -20.19
C ASP A 24 10.18 -4.37 -19.33
N SER A 25 9.22 -5.21 -18.97
CA SER A 25 8.02 -4.76 -18.27
C SER A 25 7.46 -5.82 -17.31
N PHE A 26 7.11 -5.39 -16.10
CA PHE A 26 6.48 -6.22 -15.08
C PHE A 26 5.00 -5.88 -14.94
N LYS A 27 4.14 -6.89 -14.99
CA LYS A 27 2.71 -6.72 -14.75
C LYS A 27 2.35 -7.05 -13.30
N ILE A 28 1.75 -6.08 -12.62
CA ILE A 28 1.19 -6.26 -11.28
C ILE A 28 -0.33 -6.45 -11.41
N GLU A 29 -0.85 -7.55 -10.85
CA GLU A 29 -2.30 -7.79 -10.83
C GLU A 29 -2.91 -7.21 -9.55
N GLY A 30 -3.87 -6.32 -9.73
CA GLY A 30 -4.53 -5.62 -8.63
C GLY A 30 -6.00 -5.28 -8.88
N ARG A 31 -6.63 -5.80 -9.96
CA ARG A 31 -8.00 -5.45 -10.35
C ARG A 31 -9.03 -5.65 -9.21
N MET A 32 -8.88 -6.70 -8.42
CA MET A 32 -9.76 -7.02 -7.30
C MET A 32 -9.25 -6.50 -5.95
N LYS A 33 -8.25 -5.61 -5.98
CA LYS A 33 -7.61 -5.07 -4.78
C LYS A 33 -7.94 -3.58 -4.58
N THR A 34 -7.65 -3.08 -3.38
CA THR A 34 -7.81 -1.65 -3.07
C THR A 34 -6.74 -0.79 -3.74
N ALA A 35 -7.01 0.51 -3.86
CA ALA A 35 -5.99 1.46 -4.32
C ALA A 35 -4.75 1.46 -3.41
N LEU A 36 -4.92 1.27 -2.09
CA LEU A 36 -3.81 1.12 -1.15
C LEU A 36 -2.92 -0.07 -1.52
N TYR A 37 -3.50 -1.23 -1.83
CA TYR A 37 -2.74 -2.41 -2.27
C TYR A 37 -1.92 -2.10 -3.53
N VAL A 38 -2.59 -1.58 -4.57
CA VAL A 38 -1.94 -1.30 -5.86
C VAL A 38 -0.81 -0.29 -5.68
N ALA A 39 -1.05 0.80 -4.97
CA ALA A 39 -0.05 1.82 -4.71
C ALA A 39 1.13 1.30 -3.88
N THR A 40 0.87 0.53 -2.81
CA THR A 40 1.94 -0.05 -1.98
C THR A 40 2.81 -0.99 -2.79
N VAL A 41 2.21 -1.91 -3.56
CA VAL A 41 2.97 -2.86 -4.38
C VAL A 41 3.73 -2.14 -5.49
N ALA A 42 3.07 -1.24 -6.24
CA ALA A 42 3.71 -0.54 -7.36
C ALA A 42 4.90 0.32 -6.90
N ARG A 43 4.76 1.12 -5.82
CA ARG A 43 5.87 1.93 -5.32
C ARG A 43 7.02 1.08 -4.79
N THR A 44 6.72 -0.06 -4.14
CA THR A 44 7.74 -0.95 -3.59
C THR A 44 8.56 -1.61 -4.70
N TYR A 45 7.91 -2.15 -5.74
CA TYR A 45 8.60 -2.69 -6.90
C TYR A 45 9.37 -1.61 -7.68
N ARG A 46 8.79 -0.40 -7.84
CA ARG A 46 9.49 0.71 -8.50
C ARG A 46 10.77 1.07 -7.76
N LYS A 47 10.66 1.22 -6.43
CA LYS A 47 11.85 1.51 -5.61
C LYS A 47 12.89 0.39 -5.66
N ALA A 48 12.47 -0.87 -5.62
CA ALA A 48 13.39 -2.01 -5.70
C ALA A 48 14.16 -2.03 -7.04
N ILE A 49 13.47 -1.76 -8.15
CA ILE A 49 14.08 -1.67 -9.48
C ILE A 49 15.07 -0.49 -9.54
N ASP A 50 14.66 0.69 -9.08
CA ASP A 50 15.52 1.88 -9.11
C ASP A 50 16.77 1.69 -8.24
N ASP A 51 16.60 1.15 -7.03
CA ASP A 51 17.71 0.88 -6.12
C ASP A 51 18.70 -0.15 -6.73
N TYR A 52 18.19 -1.20 -7.40
CA TYR A 52 19.06 -2.17 -8.07
C TYR A 52 19.82 -1.57 -9.26
N LEU A 53 19.15 -0.77 -10.08
CA LEU A 53 19.77 -0.12 -11.23
C LEU A 53 20.78 0.96 -10.82
N GLU A 54 20.61 1.59 -9.66
CA GLU A 54 21.55 2.56 -9.12
C GLU A 54 22.78 1.86 -8.49
N ASP A 55 22.53 0.91 -7.59
CA ASP A 55 23.56 0.08 -6.94
C ASP A 55 22.94 -1.23 -6.41
N PRO A 56 23.35 -2.41 -6.90
CA PRO A 56 22.87 -3.69 -6.38
C PRO A 56 22.97 -3.84 -4.85
N LYS A 57 23.98 -3.25 -4.22
CA LYS A 57 24.12 -3.26 -2.76
C LYS A 57 23.03 -2.45 -2.05
N LYS A 58 22.54 -1.39 -2.68
CA LYS A 58 21.42 -0.59 -2.16
C LYS A 58 20.13 -1.39 -2.15
N TYR A 59 19.88 -2.17 -3.22
CA TYR A 59 18.76 -3.09 -3.28
C TYR A 59 18.85 -4.15 -2.17
N GLU A 60 20.03 -4.78 -1.98
CA GLU A 60 20.23 -5.77 -0.92
C GLU A 60 19.99 -5.16 0.47
N ALA A 61 20.56 -3.98 0.73
CA ALA A 61 20.42 -3.29 2.01
C ALA A 61 18.96 -2.91 2.33
N ASN A 62 18.17 -2.59 1.30
CA ASN A 62 16.77 -2.19 1.44
C ASN A 62 15.79 -3.38 1.41
N MET A 63 16.24 -4.62 1.26
CA MET A 63 15.37 -5.80 1.21
C MET A 63 14.42 -5.92 2.41
N PRO A 64 14.83 -5.67 3.67
CA PRO A 64 13.91 -5.70 4.81
C PRO A 64 12.75 -4.70 4.65
N TRP A 65 13.01 -3.51 4.11
CA TRP A 65 11.98 -2.51 3.85
C TRP A 65 11.01 -2.97 2.76
N TYR A 66 11.48 -3.56 1.65
CA TYR A 66 10.59 -4.07 0.61
C TYR A 66 9.65 -5.15 1.14
N ARG A 67 10.18 -6.09 1.91
CA ARG A 67 9.39 -7.16 2.54
C ARG A 67 8.33 -6.60 3.48
N ASP A 68 8.72 -5.65 4.34
CA ASP A 68 7.81 -4.95 5.24
C ASP A 68 6.67 -4.28 4.46
N GLN A 69 6.98 -3.47 3.45
CA GLN A 69 5.96 -2.78 2.67
C GLN A 69 4.98 -3.73 1.96
N ILE A 70 5.46 -4.84 1.42
CA ILE A 70 4.59 -5.84 0.79
C ILE A 70 3.71 -6.53 1.84
N SER A 71 4.22 -6.81 3.04
CA SER A 71 3.45 -7.41 4.13
C SER A 71 2.38 -6.49 4.70
N ASN A 72 2.54 -5.17 4.56
CA ASN A 72 1.59 -4.16 5.03
C ASN A 72 0.31 -4.03 4.19
N CYS A 73 0.21 -4.72 3.06
CA CYS A 73 -1.03 -4.76 2.30
C CYS A 73 -1.82 -6.06 2.58
N THR A 74 -3.10 -6.06 2.20
CA THR A 74 -3.92 -7.28 2.25
C THR A 74 -3.33 -8.34 1.32
N TYR A 75 -2.73 -9.39 1.85
CA TYR A 75 -2.05 -10.42 1.08
C TYR A 75 -2.31 -11.83 1.63
N ARG A 76 -2.03 -12.83 0.80
CA ARG A 76 -1.82 -14.23 1.20
C ARG A 76 -0.33 -14.47 1.41
N GLN A 77 0.04 -15.56 2.08
CA GLN A 77 1.44 -15.99 2.08
C GLN A 77 2.00 -16.05 0.66
N PHE A 78 3.31 -15.83 0.50
CA PHE A 78 3.94 -15.67 -0.80
C PHE A 78 4.63 -16.92 -1.31
N THR A 79 4.73 -17.01 -2.64
CA THR A 79 5.49 -18.02 -3.40
C THR A 79 6.07 -17.37 -4.65
N THR A 80 7.12 -17.97 -5.19
CA THR A 80 7.67 -17.61 -6.52
C THR A 80 6.96 -18.35 -7.68
N GLY A 81 5.93 -19.15 -7.38
CA GLY A 81 5.20 -19.91 -8.39
C GLY A 81 6.08 -20.89 -9.14
N PHE A 82 6.08 -20.82 -10.46
CA PHE A 82 6.85 -21.74 -11.35
C PHE A 82 8.23 -21.18 -11.76
N TYR A 83 8.64 -20.01 -11.28
CA TYR A 83 9.88 -19.36 -11.73
C TYR A 83 11.15 -20.19 -11.44
N PHE A 84 11.17 -20.91 -10.34
CA PHE A 84 12.33 -21.73 -9.92
C PHE A 84 12.05 -23.23 -9.95
N GLY A 85 11.04 -23.66 -10.71
CA GLY A 85 10.68 -25.04 -10.88
C GLY A 85 9.22 -25.35 -10.56
N LYS A 86 8.86 -26.64 -10.52
CA LYS A 86 7.49 -27.05 -10.22
C LYS A 86 7.17 -26.78 -8.75
N PRO A 87 6.11 -26.01 -8.45
CA PRO A 87 5.69 -25.76 -7.06
C PRO A 87 5.35 -27.07 -6.33
N SER A 88 5.77 -27.15 -5.06
CA SER A 88 5.37 -28.24 -4.15
C SER A 88 4.00 -27.93 -3.50
N GLU A 89 3.53 -28.86 -2.70
CA GLU A 89 2.32 -28.66 -1.87
C GLU A 89 2.45 -27.49 -0.90
N GLU A 90 3.66 -27.08 -0.52
CA GLU A 90 3.93 -25.89 0.30
C GLU A 90 3.50 -24.57 -0.37
N SER A 91 3.30 -24.58 -1.70
CA SER A 91 2.79 -23.43 -2.45
C SER A 91 1.28 -23.23 -2.30
N GLN A 92 0.59 -24.12 -1.59
CA GLN A 92 -0.84 -24.05 -1.31
C GLN A 92 -1.10 -23.65 0.14
N ILE A 93 -2.29 -23.10 0.39
CA ILE A 93 -2.78 -22.78 1.73
C ILE A 93 -3.91 -23.76 2.05
N TYR A 94 -3.73 -24.58 3.06
CA TYR A 94 -4.67 -25.64 3.42
C TYR A 94 -5.51 -25.33 4.67
N ASP A 95 -5.11 -24.34 5.46
CA ASP A 95 -5.65 -24.06 6.79
C ASP A 95 -6.58 -22.83 6.81
N SER A 96 -6.42 -21.88 5.92
CA SER A 96 -7.27 -20.70 5.88
C SER A 96 -7.37 -20.06 4.50
N ASN A 97 -8.48 -19.30 4.27
CA ASN A 97 -8.62 -18.37 3.15
C ASN A 97 -8.43 -16.91 3.59
N THR A 98 -7.98 -16.68 4.81
CA THR A 98 -7.90 -15.34 5.40
C THR A 98 -6.73 -14.57 4.80
N TYR A 99 -7.03 -13.38 4.31
CA TYR A 99 -6.00 -12.41 3.96
C TYR A 99 -5.43 -11.78 5.24
N ILE A 100 -4.13 -11.65 5.28
CA ILE A 100 -3.45 -10.86 6.31
C ILE A 100 -3.65 -9.39 5.96
N ARG A 101 -3.98 -8.58 6.94
CA ARG A 101 -4.20 -7.13 6.80
C ARG A 101 -3.58 -6.42 7.99
N GLU A 102 -2.68 -5.51 7.71
CA GLU A 102 -1.98 -4.74 8.76
C GLU A 102 -2.33 -3.26 8.73
N TYR A 103 -2.97 -2.77 7.65
CA TYR A 103 -3.38 -1.39 7.49
C TYR A 103 -4.80 -1.24 6.95
N THR A 104 -5.54 -0.30 7.54
CA THR A 104 -6.81 0.18 7.00
C THR A 104 -6.57 1.34 6.05
N TYR A 105 -7.06 1.22 4.80
CA TYR A 105 -7.09 2.29 3.81
C TYR A 105 -8.11 3.36 4.19
N LEU A 106 -7.68 4.56 4.53
CA LEU A 106 -8.55 5.66 4.96
C LEU A 106 -9.02 6.52 3.78
N GLY A 107 -8.19 6.73 2.78
CA GLY A 107 -8.55 7.50 1.60
C GLY A 107 -7.35 8.04 0.83
N ILE A 108 -7.65 8.81 -0.22
CA ILE A 108 -6.67 9.47 -1.09
C ILE A 108 -6.95 10.97 -1.13
N ILE A 109 -5.89 11.76 -1.20
CA ILE A 109 -5.98 13.23 -1.31
C ILE A 109 -6.29 13.59 -2.76
N GLY A 110 -7.42 14.29 -2.98
CA GLY A 110 -7.89 14.66 -4.31
C GLY A 110 -7.64 16.13 -4.67
N GLU A 111 -7.79 17.04 -3.72
CA GLU A 111 -7.74 18.49 -3.97
C GLU A 111 -7.17 19.21 -2.74
N ILE A 112 -6.55 20.36 -2.97
CA ILE A 112 -6.07 21.26 -1.91
C ILE A 112 -6.81 22.57 -2.06
N LYS A 113 -7.49 23.02 -1.01
CA LYS A 113 -8.26 24.27 -1.00
C LYS A 113 -8.12 24.98 0.34
N ASP A 114 -7.69 26.23 0.32
CA ASP A 114 -7.57 27.10 1.50
C ASP A 114 -6.77 26.49 2.67
N GLY A 115 -5.72 25.69 2.33
CA GLY A 115 -4.89 24.99 3.32
C GLY A 115 -5.50 23.71 3.88
N LEU A 116 -6.69 23.33 3.44
CA LEU A 116 -7.35 22.08 3.75
C LEU A 116 -7.20 21.09 2.58
N TYR A 117 -7.27 19.82 2.89
CA TYR A 117 -7.09 18.72 1.93
C TYR A 117 -8.41 17.98 1.75
N ARG A 118 -8.96 18.01 0.54
CA ARG A 118 -10.11 17.19 0.20
C ARG A 118 -9.70 15.73 0.14
N ILE A 119 -10.41 14.88 0.86
CA ILE A 119 -10.17 13.43 0.86
C ILE A 119 -11.30 12.68 0.14
N GLU A 120 -10.93 11.72 -0.70
CA GLU A 120 -11.83 10.66 -1.12
C GLU A 120 -11.79 9.56 -0.06
N GLN A 121 -12.68 9.68 0.92
CA GLN A 121 -12.69 8.84 2.11
C GLN A 121 -13.15 7.41 1.80
N ARG A 122 -12.53 6.43 2.44
CA ARG A 122 -12.84 4.99 2.28
C ARG A 122 -13.24 4.29 3.56
N ASN A 123 -12.63 4.63 4.67
CA ASN A 123 -12.97 4.08 5.99
C ASN A 123 -13.04 5.18 7.03
N LYS A 124 -13.73 4.89 8.14
CA LYS A 124 -13.91 5.83 9.25
C LYS A 124 -12.58 6.17 9.90
N PHE A 125 -12.41 7.46 10.22
CA PHE A 125 -11.37 7.99 11.11
C PHE A 125 -11.91 9.23 11.84
N SER A 126 -11.21 9.67 12.89
CA SER A 126 -11.67 10.74 13.78
C SER A 126 -10.58 11.77 14.02
N VAL A 127 -10.97 12.95 14.46
CA VAL A 127 -10.06 13.98 14.96
C VAL A 127 -9.28 13.41 16.15
N GLY A 128 -7.98 13.69 16.22
CA GLY A 128 -7.07 13.20 17.24
C GLY A 128 -6.46 11.81 16.94
N GLU A 129 -6.94 11.08 15.95
CA GLU A 129 -6.31 9.82 15.54
C GLU A 129 -4.94 10.07 14.90
N VAL A 130 -3.99 9.16 15.19
CA VAL A 130 -2.72 9.09 14.47
C VAL A 130 -2.90 8.22 13.24
N ILE A 131 -2.62 8.80 12.09
CA ILE A 131 -2.69 8.13 10.79
C ILE A 131 -1.35 8.26 10.06
N GLU A 132 -1.17 7.53 8.97
CA GLU A 132 0.05 7.58 8.18
C GLU A 132 -0.26 8.08 6.76
N ILE A 133 0.54 9.05 6.32
CA ILE A 133 0.59 9.51 4.93
C ILE A 133 1.60 8.63 4.20
N MET A 134 1.15 7.92 3.18
CA MET A 134 1.98 7.09 2.31
C MET A 134 2.35 7.88 1.05
N LYS A 135 3.62 8.21 0.90
CA LYS A 135 4.16 8.98 -0.23
C LYS A 135 4.72 8.08 -1.34
N PRO A 136 4.71 8.54 -2.61
CA PRO A 136 5.22 7.77 -3.74
C PRO A 136 6.71 7.40 -3.65
N ASP A 137 7.51 8.26 -3.01
CA ASP A 137 8.98 8.10 -2.86
C ASP A 137 9.41 7.03 -1.84
N GLY A 138 8.44 6.35 -1.22
CA GLY A 138 8.69 5.34 -0.20
C GLY A 138 8.65 5.86 1.23
N GLN A 139 8.53 7.18 1.44
CA GLN A 139 8.39 7.74 2.79
C GLN A 139 6.97 7.49 3.33
N ASN A 140 6.90 7.27 4.62
CA ASN A 140 5.65 7.21 5.38
C ASN A 140 5.75 8.23 6.51
N VAL A 141 4.75 9.10 6.63
CA VAL A 141 4.76 10.21 7.60
C VAL A 141 3.57 10.02 8.55
N ALA A 142 3.87 9.75 9.82
CA ALA A 142 2.84 9.69 10.85
C ALA A 142 2.38 11.11 11.22
N VAL A 143 1.06 11.31 11.25
CA VAL A 143 0.44 12.60 11.55
C VAL A 143 -0.81 12.41 12.41
N THR A 144 -1.15 13.43 13.19
CA THR A 144 -2.41 13.46 13.93
C THR A 144 -3.45 14.26 13.14
N VAL A 145 -4.65 13.71 12.98
CA VAL A 145 -5.78 14.42 12.37
C VAL A 145 -6.18 15.60 13.27
N LYS A 146 -5.95 16.83 12.80
CA LYS A 146 -6.24 18.05 13.56
C LYS A 146 -7.67 18.53 13.41
N GLY A 147 -8.26 18.33 12.22
CA GLY A 147 -9.63 18.74 11.95
C GLY A 147 -10.22 17.96 10.78
N ILE A 148 -11.55 17.84 10.81
CA ILE A 148 -12.37 17.27 9.75
C ILE A 148 -13.52 18.27 9.53
N TYR A 149 -13.82 18.58 8.26
CA TYR A 149 -14.83 19.57 7.87
C TYR A 149 -15.70 19.02 6.75
N ASP A 150 -16.99 19.33 6.78
CA ASP A 150 -17.89 19.04 5.66
C ASP A 150 -17.69 20.01 4.47
N GLU A 151 -18.49 19.87 3.42
CA GLU A 151 -18.39 20.73 2.23
C GLU A 151 -18.81 22.20 2.53
N GLU A 152 -19.61 22.44 3.56
CA GLU A 152 -20.03 23.74 4.04
C GLU A 152 -19.02 24.41 5.00
N GLY A 153 -17.97 23.67 5.42
CA GLY A 153 -16.94 24.15 6.33
C GLY A 153 -17.27 23.95 7.82
N ASN A 154 -18.32 23.21 8.14
CA ASN A 154 -18.65 22.88 9.54
C ASN A 154 -17.70 21.81 10.06
N SER A 155 -17.22 21.95 11.31
CA SER A 155 -16.34 20.97 11.91
C SER A 155 -17.07 19.69 12.29
N MET A 156 -16.39 18.57 12.10
CA MET A 156 -16.88 17.22 12.41
C MET A 156 -15.90 16.51 13.34
N GLU A 157 -16.41 15.67 14.25
CA GLU A 157 -15.55 14.86 15.13
C GLU A 157 -14.97 13.63 14.40
N SER A 158 -15.66 13.16 13.39
CA SER A 158 -15.23 11.98 12.62
C SER A 158 -15.74 12.01 11.19
N ALA A 159 -15.11 11.21 10.33
CA ALA A 159 -15.54 10.90 8.96
C ALA A 159 -16.21 9.51 8.94
N PRO A 160 -17.53 9.40 9.21
CA PRO A 160 -18.17 8.11 9.47
C PRO A 160 -18.50 7.30 8.22
N HIS A 161 -18.69 7.96 7.07
CA HIS A 161 -19.26 7.32 5.88
C HIS A 161 -18.28 7.29 4.71
N ALA A 162 -18.07 6.11 4.15
CA ALA A 162 -17.25 5.96 2.96
C ALA A 162 -17.78 6.84 1.79
N GLN A 163 -16.86 7.42 1.03
CA GLN A 163 -17.13 8.35 -0.08
C GLN A 163 -17.79 9.68 0.35
N GLN A 164 -17.81 9.97 1.64
CA GLN A 164 -18.24 11.27 2.11
C GLN A 164 -17.26 12.33 1.59
N LYS A 165 -17.83 13.43 1.09
CA LYS A 165 -17.05 14.59 0.67
C LYS A 165 -16.71 15.40 1.90
N LEU A 166 -15.44 15.54 2.18
CA LEU A 166 -14.96 16.29 3.33
C LEU A 166 -13.54 16.79 3.11
N PHE A 167 -13.17 17.76 3.92
CA PHE A 167 -11.83 18.33 3.99
C PHE A 167 -11.18 17.99 5.34
N ILE A 168 -9.87 17.83 5.34
CA ILE A 168 -9.10 17.52 6.53
C ILE A 168 -7.94 18.50 6.72
N ASP A 169 -7.61 18.73 7.99
CA ASP A 169 -6.38 19.40 8.43
C ASP A 169 -5.46 18.36 9.11
N LEU A 170 -4.27 18.17 8.57
CA LEU A 170 -3.25 17.27 9.11
C LEU A 170 -2.07 18.05 9.72
N GLY A 171 -2.07 19.38 9.61
CA GLY A 171 -1.01 20.25 10.14
C GLY A 171 0.37 20.03 9.53
N THR A 172 0.43 19.40 8.38
CA THR A 172 1.64 19.17 7.61
C THR A 172 1.33 19.25 6.13
N GLU A 173 2.32 19.53 5.32
CA GLU A 173 2.15 19.59 3.87
C GLU A 173 2.03 18.18 3.28
N ILE A 174 0.96 17.98 2.52
CA ILE A 174 0.71 16.76 1.76
C ILE A 174 0.38 17.12 0.31
N GLN A 175 0.43 16.13 -0.57
CA GLN A 175 0.23 16.33 -2.01
C GLN A 175 -1.02 15.60 -2.49
N VAL A 176 -1.56 16.07 -3.60
CA VAL A 176 -2.62 15.35 -4.33
C VAL A 176 -2.09 13.96 -4.69
N TYR A 177 -2.92 12.94 -4.49
CA TYR A 177 -2.63 11.52 -4.61
C TYR A 177 -1.82 10.88 -3.48
N ASP A 178 -1.41 11.61 -2.43
CA ASP A 178 -0.96 10.96 -1.21
C ASP A 178 -2.09 10.08 -0.64
N LEU A 179 -1.75 8.88 -0.18
CA LEU A 179 -2.72 7.97 0.42
C LEU A 179 -2.64 8.04 1.94
N LEU A 180 -3.81 7.93 2.57
CA LEU A 180 -3.93 7.88 4.01
C LEU A 180 -4.26 6.46 4.45
N ARG A 181 -3.55 5.96 5.47
CA ARG A 181 -3.75 4.65 6.06
C ARG A 181 -3.57 4.68 7.58
N ARG A 182 -4.08 3.67 8.26
CA ARG A 182 -3.92 3.48 9.71
C ARG A 182 -3.51 2.04 9.98
N ALA A 183 -2.53 1.82 10.86
CA ALA A 183 -2.19 0.51 11.37
C ALA A 183 -3.37 -0.08 12.17
N GLU A 184 -3.57 -1.39 12.10
CA GLU A 184 -4.61 -2.12 12.84
C GLU A 184 -4.09 -2.67 14.17
#